data_020819b6cc47a074454652c33148ea1d
#
_entry.id   020819b6cc47a074454652c33148ea1d
#
_cell.length_a   1.000
_cell.length_b   1.000
_cell.length_c   1.000
_cell.angle_alpha   90.00
_cell.angle_beta   90.00
_cell.angle_gamma   90.00
#
_symmetry.space_group_name_H-M   'P 1'
#
loop_
_entity.id
_entity.type
_entity.pdbx_description
1 polymer ?
#
loop_
_entity_poly.entity_id
_entity_poly.type
_entity_poly.pdbx_seq_one_letter_code
_entity_poly.pdbx_strand_id
1 'polypeptide(L)'
;RDIATSLFVVKALRKKGKKARLLFSWDEFDRLRKVPKNVQEINNDMEKYIGYPYVDVPNPFHDEAQSYAEYFEHEFMRSIDEFGIELDYRYQAQMYRSGKYSEQIIHALKKRGEIFDILDSFRTQDAQPGEREAYYPVSIYCPCCKRDTTKITSLSDDCTQATYTCECGHEGSFDFTKDFNCKLAWKVDWPMRWMYEGVDFEPGGKDHAAPGGS
;
A
#
# COMPACT_ATOMS: atom_id res chain seq x y z
N ARG A 1 -18.70 -3.97 7.20
CA ARG A 1 -19.60 -2.91 6.70
C ARG A 1 -19.33 -2.62 5.24
N ASP A 2 -18.11 -2.30 4.87
CA ASP A 2 -17.75 -1.87 3.50
C ASP A 2 -17.92 -3.02 2.50
N ILE A 3 -17.50 -4.23 2.85
CA ILE A 3 -17.76 -5.44 2.03
C ILE A 3 -19.25 -5.64 1.80
N ALA A 4 -20.09 -5.47 2.82
CA ALA A 4 -21.53 -5.70 2.70
C ALA A 4 -22.16 -4.72 1.69
N THR A 5 -21.76 -3.45 1.70
CA THR A 5 -22.22 -2.44 0.74
C THR A 5 -21.87 -2.84 -0.68
N SER A 6 -20.59 -3.17 -0.93
CA SER A 6 -20.11 -3.61 -2.25
C SER A 6 -20.77 -4.90 -2.70
N LEU A 7 -20.98 -5.86 -1.78
CA LEU A 7 -21.69 -7.11 -2.06
C LEU A 7 -23.13 -6.88 -2.54
N PHE A 8 -23.87 -5.95 -1.91
CA PHE A 8 -25.23 -5.62 -2.33
C PHE A 8 -25.25 -5.02 -3.73
N VAL A 9 -24.28 -4.14 -4.06
CA VAL A 9 -24.16 -3.57 -5.40
C VAL A 9 -23.86 -4.66 -6.42
N VAL A 10 -22.88 -5.54 -6.15
CA VAL A 10 -22.53 -6.66 -7.04
C VAL A 10 -23.74 -7.57 -7.26
N LYS A 11 -24.46 -7.96 -6.19
CA LYS A 11 -25.66 -8.81 -6.30
C LYS A 11 -26.76 -8.12 -7.12
N ALA A 12 -26.96 -6.81 -6.94
CA ALA A 12 -27.95 -6.06 -7.71
C ALA A 12 -27.57 -5.97 -9.20
N LEU A 13 -26.30 -5.75 -9.53
CA LEU A 13 -25.79 -5.74 -10.90
C LEU A 13 -25.94 -7.11 -11.57
N ARG A 14 -25.54 -8.18 -10.88
CA ARG A 14 -25.69 -9.57 -11.39
C ARG A 14 -27.16 -9.91 -11.64
N LYS A 15 -28.09 -9.51 -10.76
CA LYS A 15 -29.52 -9.68 -10.94
C LYS A 15 -30.07 -8.96 -12.17
N LYS A 16 -29.41 -7.87 -12.60
CA LYS A 16 -29.71 -7.12 -13.83
C LYS A 16 -28.96 -7.66 -15.06
N GLY A 17 -28.34 -8.83 -14.97
CA GLY A 17 -27.59 -9.46 -16.07
C GLY A 17 -26.24 -8.80 -16.36
N LYS A 18 -25.73 -7.95 -15.47
CA LYS A 18 -24.40 -7.34 -15.62
C LYS A 18 -23.33 -8.24 -15.05
N LYS A 19 -22.17 -8.26 -15.71
CA LYS A 19 -20.97 -8.89 -15.14
C LYS A 19 -20.45 -7.97 -14.03
N ALA A 20 -20.26 -8.52 -12.85
CA ALA A 20 -19.69 -7.79 -11.72
C ALA A 20 -18.89 -8.75 -10.84
N ARG A 21 -17.74 -8.30 -10.35
CA ARG A 21 -16.90 -9.02 -9.36
C ARG A 21 -16.80 -8.20 -8.08
N LEU A 22 -16.57 -8.87 -6.97
CA LEU A 22 -16.30 -8.25 -5.69
C LEU A 22 -14.83 -8.43 -5.38
N LEU A 23 -14.04 -7.37 -5.63
CA LEU A 23 -12.62 -7.36 -5.39
C LEU A 23 -12.34 -6.95 -3.95
N PHE A 24 -11.44 -7.65 -3.28
CA PHE A 24 -10.90 -7.28 -1.98
C PHE A 24 -9.37 -7.19 -2.08
N SER A 25 -8.83 -6.02 -1.77
CA SER A 25 -7.39 -5.78 -1.83
C SER A 25 -6.80 -5.74 -0.43
N TRP A 26 -5.80 -6.56 -0.19
CA TRP A 26 -5.03 -6.56 1.04
C TRP A 26 -3.97 -5.45 1.02
N ASP A 27 -3.80 -4.76 2.16
CA ASP A 27 -2.74 -3.75 2.36
C ASP A 27 -1.53 -4.33 3.11
N GLU A 28 -1.27 -5.61 2.92
CA GLU A 28 -0.24 -6.38 3.62
C GLU A 28 1.18 -5.96 3.23
N PHE A 29 1.32 -5.18 2.17
CA PHE A 29 2.60 -4.59 1.76
C PHE A 29 2.87 -3.22 2.38
N ASP A 30 1.93 -2.70 3.18
CA ASP A 30 2.15 -1.52 3.99
C ASP A 30 3.11 -1.83 5.15
N ARG A 31 3.80 -0.79 5.62
CA ARG A 31 4.73 -0.91 6.75
C ARG A 31 4.04 -1.09 8.08
N LEU A 32 4.62 -1.87 8.96
CA LEU A 32 4.28 -1.87 10.39
C LEU A 32 4.67 -0.51 11.00
N ARG A 33 3.68 0.30 11.36
CA ARG A 33 3.89 1.66 11.91
C ARG A 33 4.09 1.66 13.41
N LYS A 34 3.38 0.77 14.10
CA LYS A 34 3.42 0.58 15.56
C LYS A 34 2.97 -0.83 15.88
N VAL A 35 3.44 -1.36 16.99
CA VAL A 35 2.96 -2.63 17.52
C VAL A 35 1.73 -2.38 18.40
N PRO A 36 0.57 -3.00 18.12
CA PRO A 36 -0.59 -2.92 19.01
C PRO A 36 -0.29 -3.47 20.41
N LYS A 37 -0.90 -2.91 21.44
CA LYS A 37 -0.65 -3.31 22.83
C LYS A 37 -0.86 -4.80 23.11
N ASN A 38 -1.93 -5.36 22.57
CA ASN A 38 -2.22 -6.79 22.70
C ASN A 38 -1.17 -7.68 22.02
N VAL A 39 -0.47 -7.20 21.02
CA VAL A 39 0.63 -7.91 20.37
C VAL A 39 1.93 -7.77 21.17
N GLN A 40 2.18 -6.60 21.77
CA GLN A 40 3.32 -6.39 22.67
C GLN A 40 3.27 -7.32 23.89
N GLU A 41 2.06 -7.59 24.42
CA GLU A 41 1.85 -8.51 25.54
C GLU A 41 2.21 -9.97 25.19
N ILE A 42 2.11 -10.34 23.91
CA ILE A 42 2.46 -11.69 23.41
C ILE A 42 3.95 -11.77 23.10
N ASN A 43 4.51 -10.74 22.46
CA ASN A 43 5.90 -10.71 22.03
C ASN A 43 6.48 -9.29 22.08
N ASN A 44 7.33 -9.00 23.06
CA ASN A 44 7.96 -7.70 23.26
C ASN A 44 8.95 -7.33 22.15
N ASP A 45 9.42 -8.30 21.36
CA ASP A 45 10.42 -8.09 20.31
C ASP A 45 9.84 -7.55 19.00
N MET A 46 8.52 -7.39 18.89
CA MET A 46 7.88 -6.95 17.66
C MET A 46 8.27 -5.54 17.23
N GLU A 47 8.69 -4.68 18.16
CA GLU A 47 9.11 -3.30 17.84
C GLU A 47 10.31 -3.23 16.88
N LYS A 48 11.17 -4.24 16.86
CA LYS A 48 12.30 -4.31 15.93
C LYS A 48 11.88 -4.39 14.46
N TYR A 49 10.63 -4.77 14.16
CA TYR A 49 10.06 -4.85 12.81
C TYR A 49 9.31 -3.58 12.38
N ILE A 50 9.26 -2.53 13.20
CA ILE A 50 8.68 -1.26 12.77
C ILE A 50 9.42 -0.76 11.51
N GLY A 51 8.65 -0.42 10.48
CA GLY A 51 9.14 -0.05 9.16
C GLY A 51 9.22 -1.19 8.14
N TYR A 52 9.03 -2.45 8.56
CA TYR A 52 8.95 -3.60 7.66
C TYR A 52 7.55 -3.68 7.03
N PRO A 53 7.40 -4.16 5.78
CA PRO A 53 6.07 -4.51 5.27
C PRO A 53 5.47 -5.64 6.12
N TYR A 54 4.15 -5.61 6.33
CA TYR A 54 3.47 -6.60 7.19
C TYR A 54 3.73 -8.05 6.80
N VAL A 55 3.88 -8.33 5.50
CA VAL A 55 4.20 -9.68 4.99
C VAL A 55 5.58 -10.19 5.41
N ASP A 56 6.51 -9.30 5.74
CA ASP A 56 7.87 -9.65 6.17
C ASP A 56 8.02 -9.61 7.71
N VAL A 57 6.95 -9.26 8.42
CA VAL A 57 6.90 -9.30 9.88
C VAL A 57 6.53 -10.71 10.31
N PRO A 58 7.35 -11.40 11.15
CA PRO A 58 7.02 -12.74 11.64
C PRO A 58 5.71 -12.78 12.42
N ASN A 59 5.01 -13.89 12.32
CA ASN A 59 3.79 -14.13 13.09
C ASN A 59 4.10 -14.26 14.60
N PRO A 60 3.50 -13.43 15.47
CA PRO A 60 3.68 -13.55 16.92
C PRO A 60 2.71 -14.52 17.62
N PHE A 61 1.71 -15.07 16.90
CA PHE A 61 0.54 -15.73 17.50
C PHE A 61 0.65 -17.26 17.64
N HIS A 62 1.81 -17.85 17.28
CA HIS A 62 2.10 -19.28 17.45
C HIS A 62 1.11 -20.24 16.73
N ASP A 63 0.57 -19.82 15.60
CA ASP A 63 -0.22 -20.65 14.70
C ASP A 63 0.56 -21.02 13.41
N GLU A 64 -0.12 -21.54 12.39
CA GLU A 64 0.49 -21.99 11.13
C GLU A 64 0.89 -20.86 10.18
N ALA A 65 0.41 -19.62 10.41
CA ALA A 65 0.70 -18.48 9.54
C ALA A 65 2.18 -18.10 9.60
N GLN A 66 2.77 -17.81 8.44
CA GLN A 66 4.20 -17.52 8.32
C GLN A 66 4.51 -16.05 8.68
N SER A 67 3.53 -15.14 8.50
CA SER A 67 3.72 -13.72 8.76
C SER A 67 2.58 -13.13 9.58
N TYR A 68 2.83 -11.94 10.12
CA TYR A 68 1.81 -11.13 10.78
C TYR A 68 0.61 -10.85 9.88
N ALA A 69 0.85 -10.55 8.60
CA ALA A 69 -0.22 -10.34 7.63
C ALA A 69 -1.04 -11.60 7.41
N GLU A 70 -0.39 -12.73 7.13
CA GLU A 70 -1.05 -14.00 6.83
C GLU A 70 -1.96 -14.48 7.97
N TYR A 71 -1.60 -14.24 9.23
CA TYR A 71 -2.47 -14.52 10.36
C TYR A 71 -3.83 -13.82 10.23
N PHE A 72 -3.82 -12.49 9.99
CA PHE A 72 -5.06 -11.72 9.86
C PHE A 72 -5.81 -12.01 8.56
N GLU A 73 -5.11 -12.37 7.49
CA GLU A 73 -5.71 -12.83 6.25
C GLU A 73 -6.51 -14.10 6.47
N HIS A 74 -5.95 -15.10 7.17
CA HIS A 74 -6.63 -16.34 7.50
C HIS A 74 -7.84 -16.12 8.39
N GLU A 75 -7.73 -15.29 9.44
CA GLU A 75 -8.84 -14.93 10.34
C GLU A 75 -9.99 -14.28 9.56
N PHE A 76 -9.66 -13.33 8.68
CA PHE A 76 -10.63 -12.66 7.85
C PHE A 76 -11.30 -13.62 6.86
N MET A 77 -10.51 -14.40 6.11
CA MET A 77 -11.03 -15.34 5.12
C MET A 77 -11.98 -16.37 5.76
N ARG A 78 -11.62 -16.92 6.92
CA ARG A 78 -12.52 -17.81 7.66
C ARG A 78 -13.85 -17.12 7.99
N SER A 79 -13.81 -15.89 8.47
CA SER A 79 -15.02 -15.13 8.77
C SER A 79 -15.88 -14.87 7.54
N ILE A 80 -15.26 -14.54 6.40
CA ILE A 80 -15.96 -14.30 5.14
C ILE A 80 -16.60 -15.57 4.58
N ASP A 81 -15.92 -16.70 4.71
CA ASP A 81 -16.42 -18.02 4.28
C ASP A 81 -17.65 -18.44 5.08
N GLU A 82 -17.68 -18.18 6.39
CA GLU A 82 -18.87 -18.42 7.24
C GLU A 82 -20.11 -17.64 6.76
N PHE A 83 -19.93 -16.46 6.17
CA PHE A 83 -21.02 -15.69 5.56
C PHE A 83 -21.33 -16.10 4.12
N GLY A 84 -20.61 -17.05 3.54
CA GLY A 84 -20.78 -17.49 2.15
C GLY A 84 -20.53 -16.37 1.14
N ILE A 85 -19.59 -15.49 1.40
CA ILE A 85 -19.25 -14.36 0.54
C ILE A 85 -18.03 -14.72 -0.31
N GLU A 86 -18.19 -14.72 -1.63
CA GLU A 86 -17.10 -14.91 -2.56
C GLU A 86 -16.38 -13.59 -2.84
N LEU A 87 -15.08 -13.52 -2.58
CA LEU A 87 -14.21 -12.40 -2.85
C LEU A 87 -13.10 -12.77 -3.86
N ASP A 88 -12.82 -11.86 -4.78
CA ASP A 88 -11.63 -11.91 -5.63
C ASP A 88 -10.50 -11.18 -4.89
N TYR A 89 -9.59 -11.93 -4.27
CA TYR A 89 -8.51 -11.36 -3.47
C TYR A 89 -7.38 -10.81 -4.32
N ARG A 90 -6.85 -9.67 -3.91
CA ARG A 90 -5.67 -9.06 -4.47
C ARG A 90 -4.63 -8.81 -3.37
N TYR A 91 -3.47 -9.44 -3.50
CA TYR A 91 -2.35 -9.31 -2.57
C TYR A 91 -1.37 -8.27 -3.10
N GLN A 92 -1.22 -7.16 -2.39
CA GLN A 92 -0.41 -6.03 -2.85
C GLN A 92 1.08 -6.37 -2.87
N ALA A 93 1.60 -7.11 -1.89
CA ALA A 93 2.98 -7.57 -1.92
C ALA A 93 3.30 -8.37 -3.20
N GLN A 94 2.38 -9.26 -3.61
CA GLN A 94 2.53 -10.02 -4.84
C GLN A 94 2.48 -9.12 -6.08
N MET A 95 1.56 -8.16 -6.11
CA MET A 95 1.40 -7.23 -7.24
C MET A 95 2.66 -6.38 -7.41
N TYR A 96 3.15 -5.78 -6.32
CA TYR A 96 4.37 -4.97 -6.35
C TYR A 96 5.60 -5.81 -6.70
N ARG A 97 5.88 -6.87 -5.94
CA ARG A 97 7.09 -7.70 -6.09
C ARG A 97 7.17 -8.48 -7.40
N SER A 98 6.06 -8.65 -8.11
CA SER A 98 6.05 -9.22 -9.46
C SER A 98 6.26 -8.19 -10.58
N GLY A 99 6.45 -6.92 -10.23
CA GLY A 99 6.67 -5.83 -11.20
C GLY A 99 5.42 -5.38 -11.96
N LYS A 100 4.23 -5.87 -11.59
CA LYS A 100 2.98 -5.52 -12.29
C LYS A 100 2.63 -4.04 -12.23
N TYR A 101 3.14 -3.30 -11.24
CA TYR A 101 2.90 -1.87 -11.08
C TYR A 101 4.08 -0.99 -11.54
N SER A 102 5.13 -1.55 -12.17
CA SER A 102 6.32 -0.79 -12.59
C SER A 102 5.99 0.39 -13.48
N GLU A 103 5.14 0.20 -14.49
CA GLU A 103 4.73 1.28 -15.40
C GLU A 103 3.98 2.38 -14.65
N GLN A 104 3.09 2.02 -13.72
CA GLN A 104 2.32 2.96 -12.91
C GLN A 104 3.21 3.72 -11.94
N ILE A 105 4.22 3.06 -11.35
CA ILE A 105 5.19 3.70 -10.47
C ILE A 105 6.03 4.73 -11.25
N ILE A 106 6.56 4.34 -12.40
CA ILE A 106 7.32 5.23 -13.28
C ILE A 106 6.44 6.40 -13.74
N HIS A 107 5.17 6.15 -14.06
CA HIS A 107 4.22 7.20 -14.42
C HIS A 107 4.00 8.18 -13.25
N ALA A 108 3.80 7.68 -12.04
CA ALA A 108 3.65 8.51 -10.84
C ALA A 108 4.92 9.35 -10.56
N LEU A 109 6.10 8.79 -10.77
CA LEU A 109 7.38 9.52 -10.66
C LEU A 109 7.49 10.64 -11.71
N LYS A 110 7.10 10.39 -12.96
CA LYS A 110 7.04 11.42 -14.00
C LYS A 110 6.06 12.55 -13.68
N LYS A 111 4.98 12.22 -13.00
CA LYS A 111 3.90 13.15 -12.62
C LYS A 111 4.02 13.67 -11.18
N ARG A 112 5.14 13.40 -10.49
CA ARG A 112 5.30 13.70 -9.06
C ARG A 112 5.03 15.17 -8.68
N GLY A 113 5.39 16.11 -9.55
CA GLY A 113 5.12 17.52 -9.33
C GLY A 113 3.62 17.86 -9.42
N GLU A 114 2.91 17.31 -10.41
CA GLU A 114 1.45 17.48 -10.54
C GLU A 114 0.71 16.82 -9.37
N ILE A 115 1.18 15.64 -8.95
CA ILE A 115 0.63 14.94 -7.77
C ILE A 115 0.84 15.76 -6.51
N PHE A 116 2.04 16.34 -6.33
CA PHE A 116 2.33 17.21 -5.19
C PHE A 116 1.37 18.42 -5.19
N ASP A 117 1.22 19.11 -6.31
CA ASP A 117 0.36 20.30 -6.42
C ASP A 117 -1.11 19.97 -6.07
N ILE A 118 -1.61 18.82 -6.49
CA ILE A 118 -2.94 18.34 -6.12
C ILE A 118 -3.02 18.08 -4.61
N LEU A 119 -2.10 17.33 -4.04
CA LEU A 119 -2.10 17.00 -2.61
C LEU A 119 -1.94 18.25 -1.74
N ASP A 120 -1.10 19.18 -2.19
CA ASP A 120 -0.86 20.45 -1.48
C ASP A 120 -2.12 21.33 -1.45
N SER A 121 -2.93 21.33 -2.50
CA SER A 121 -4.20 22.09 -2.56
C SER A 121 -5.21 21.69 -1.48
N PHE A 122 -5.06 20.50 -0.86
CA PHE A 122 -5.89 20.02 0.26
C PHE A 122 -5.24 20.17 1.63
N ARG A 123 -4.02 20.72 1.69
CA ARG A 123 -3.34 20.95 2.97
C ARG A 123 -3.93 22.16 3.70
N THR A 124 -3.79 22.14 5.00
CA THR A 124 -4.11 23.29 5.88
C THR A 124 -2.91 24.19 6.13
N GLN A 125 -1.73 23.79 5.73
CA GLN A 125 -0.47 24.52 5.89
C GLN A 125 0.23 24.63 4.53
N ASP A 126 0.84 25.79 4.27
CA ASP A 126 1.61 26.00 3.03
C ASP A 126 2.82 25.08 2.95
N ALA A 127 3.14 24.65 1.73
CA ALA A 127 4.34 23.87 1.48
C ALA A 127 5.62 24.65 1.81
N GLN A 128 6.62 23.96 2.32
CA GLN A 128 7.93 24.57 2.57
C GLN A 128 8.72 24.73 1.26
N PRO A 129 9.62 25.73 1.16
CA PRO A 129 10.49 25.87 0.00
C PRO A 129 11.28 24.59 -0.27
N GLY A 130 11.26 24.12 -1.52
CA GLY A 130 11.94 22.88 -1.96
C GLY A 130 11.20 21.58 -1.67
N GLU A 131 10.06 21.61 -0.97
CA GLU A 131 9.28 20.41 -0.65
C GLU A 131 8.74 19.73 -1.93
N ARG A 132 8.31 20.53 -2.89
CA ARG A 132 7.80 20.04 -4.18
C ARG A 132 8.87 19.29 -4.97
N GLU A 133 10.08 19.82 -5.03
CA GLU A 133 11.23 19.23 -5.72
C GLU A 133 11.73 17.96 -5.03
N ALA A 134 11.60 17.91 -3.70
CA ALA A 134 12.00 16.78 -2.87
C ALA A 134 10.89 15.69 -2.75
N TYR A 135 9.71 15.94 -3.31
CA TYR A 135 8.60 15.00 -3.22
C TYR A 135 8.78 13.82 -4.17
N TYR A 136 8.76 12.62 -3.63
CA TYR A 136 8.71 11.36 -4.36
C TYR A 136 7.56 10.50 -3.80
N PRO A 137 6.58 10.12 -4.64
CA PRO A 137 5.40 9.36 -4.20
C PRO A 137 5.67 7.87 -3.98
N VAL A 138 6.92 7.48 -3.75
CA VAL A 138 7.34 6.09 -3.60
C VAL A 138 8.34 5.95 -2.46
N SER A 139 8.23 4.88 -1.69
CA SER A 139 9.20 4.44 -0.69
C SER A 139 9.85 3.14 -1.15
N ILE A 140 11.18 3.05 -1.03
CA ILE A 140 11.95 1.84 -1.31
C ILE A 140 12.17 1.12 0.02
N TYR A 141 11.90 -0.18 0.08
CA TYR A 141 12.28 -0.98 1.22
C TYR A 141 13.77 -1.32 1.14
N CYS A 142 14.54 -0.89 2.12
CA CYS A 142 15.98 -1.06 2.15
C CYS A 142 16.38 -2.55 2.12
N PRO A 143 17.25 -2.99 1.22
CA PRO A 143 17.70 -4.39 1.20
C PRO A 143 18.53 -4.79 2.42
N CYS A 144 19.16 -3.81 3.11
CA CYS A 144 19.97 -4.05 4.29
C CYS A 144 19.12 -4.21 5.56
N CYS A 145 18.29 -3.19 5.89
CA CYS A 145 17.49 -3.21 7.13
C CYS A 145 16.02 -3.56 6.93
N LYS A 146 15.57 -3.77 5.69
CA LYS A 146 14.19 -4.11 5.25
C LYS A 146 13.12 -3.06 5.56
N ARG A 147 13.50 -1.89 6.07
CA ARG A 147 12.59 -0.79 6.42
C ARG A 147 12.38 0.15 5.25
N ASP A 148 11.29 0.90 5.30
CA ASP A 148 10.95 1.97 4.34
C ASP A 148 11.57 3.34 4.72
N THR A 149 12.61 3.36 5.56
CA THR A 149 13.32 4.56 5.99
C THR A 149 14.36 5.04 4.95
N THR A 150 14.05 4.84 3.70
CA THR A 150 14.88 5.31 2.57
C THR A 150 14.44 6.70 2.11
N LYS A 151 15.41 7.46 1.60
CA LYS A 151 15.19 8.76 0.99
C LYS A 151 15.82 8.78 -0.40
N ILE A 152 15.03 9.04 -1.44
CA ILE A 152 15.53 9.22 -2.80
C ILE A 152 16.36 10.50 -2.85
N THR A 153 17.57 10.40 -3.37
CA THR A 153 18.53 11.50 -3.51
C THR A 153 18.67 12.01 -4.96
N SER A 154 18.44 11.13 -5.93
CA SER A 154 18.36 11.51 -7.34
C SER A 154 17.42 10.59 -8.12
N LEU A 155 16.94 11.06 -9.26
CA LEU A 155 16.08 10.33 -10.18
C LEU A 155 16.59 10.59 -11.59
N SER A 156 16.67 9.56 -12.45
CA SER A 156 17.00 9.70 -13.86
C SER A 156 15.93 10.50 -14.63
N ASP A 157 16.29 11.12 -15.75
CA ASP A 157 15.38 11.94 -16.56
C ASP A 157 14.16 11.16 -17.06
N ASP A 158 14.33 9.88 -17.34
CA ASP A 158 13.25 8.97 -17.76
C ASP A 158 12.46 8.37 -16.58
N CYS A 159 12.87 8.69 -15.34
CA CYS A 159 12.29 8.21 -14.08
C CYS A 159 12.33 6.69 -13.89
N THR A 160 13.25 6.00 -14.58
CA THR A 160 13.40 4.54 -14.43
C THR A 160 14.39 4.15 -13.34
N GLN A 161 15.31 5.04 -12.95
CA GLN A 161 16.36 4.76 -11.96
C GLN A 161 16.43 5.86 -10.91
N ALA A 162 16.65 5.45 -9.67
CA ALA A 162 16.87 6.36 -8.55
C ALA A 162 18.11 5.97 -7.77
N THR A 163 18.76 6.95 -7.13
CA THR A 163 19.68 6.69 -6.02
C THR A 163 18.97 7.05 -4.71
N TYR A 164 19.33 6.38 -3.64
CA TYR A 164 18.75 6.60 -2.34
C TYR A 164 19.75 6.37 -1.21
N THR A 165 19.46 6.97 -0.08
CA THR A 165 20.09 6.69 1.22
C THR A 165 19.08 6.13 2.18
N CYS A 166 19.52 5.37 3.20
CA CYS A 166 18.68 4.82 4.25
C CYS A 166 19.20 5.26 5.62
N GLU A 167 18.32 5.42 6.58
CA GLU A 167 18.69 5.74 7.99
C GLU A 167 19.66 4.72 8.61
N CYS A 168 19.70 3.47 8.12
CA CYS A 168 20.67 2.47 8.57
C CYS A 168 22.08 2.69 8.01
N GLY A 169 22.33 3.74 7.23
CA GLY A 169 23.60 4.05 6.59
C GLY A 169 23.82 3.37 5.23
N HIS A 170 22.87 2.57 4.74
CA HIS A 170 22.97 1.97 3.42
C HIS A 170 22.66 3.01 2.33
N GLU A 171 23.48 3.02 1.28
CA GLU A 171 23.26 3.80 0.06
C GLU A 171 23.17 2.85 -1.12
N GLY A 172 22.30 3.16 -2.08
CA GLY A 172 22.07 2.27 -3.21
C GLY A 172 21.41 2.95 -4.41
N SER A 173 21.26 2.16 -5.45
CA SER A 173 20.46 2.49 -6.63
C SER A 173 19.28 1.54 -6.73
N PHE A 174 18.22 1.99 -7.39
CA PHE A 174 16.99 1.23 -7.61
C PHE A 174 16.53 1.43 -9.06
N ASP A 175 16.35 0.33 -9.78
CA ASP A 175 15.85 0.32 -11.16
C ASP A 175 14.38 -0.13 -11.15
N PHE A 176 13.43 0.80 -11.30
CA PHE A 176 11.99 0.53 -11.26
C PHE A 176 11.50 -0.42 -12.36
N THR A 177 12.36 -0.80 -13.31
CA THR A 177 12.06 -1.82 -14.33
C THR A 177 12.51 -3.23 -13.94
N LYS A 178 13.31 -3.37 -12.87
CA LYS A 178 13.91 -4.64 -12.43
C LYS A 178 13.78 -4.89 -10.93
N ASP A 179 13.82 -3.82 -10.14
CA ASP A 179 13.71 -3.87 -8.69
C ASP A 179 12.27 -3.52 -8.30
N PHE A 180 11.63 -4.36 -7.50
CA PHE A 180 10.19 -4.25 -7.24
C PHE A 180 9.84 -4.11 -5.76
N ASN A 181 10.85 -4.05 -4.88
CA ASN A 181 10.62 -3.92 -3.45
C ASN A 181 10.46 -2.45 -3.02
N CYS A 182 9.46 -1.81 -3.60
CA CYS A 182 9.07 -0.43 -3.31
C CYS A 182 7.55 -0.32 -3.29
N LYS A 183 7.02 0.76 -2.69
CA LYS A 183 5.59 0.99 -2.59
C LYS A 183 5.25 2.46 -2.80
N LEU A 184 4.21 2.74 -3.57
CA LEU A 184 3.65 4.09 -3.70
C LEU A 184 3.07 4.56 -2.36
N ALA A 185 3.18 5.87 -2.09
CA ALA A 185 2.46 6.51 -1.02
C ALA A 185 0.96 6.26 -1.18
N TRP A 186 0.25 5.94 -0.08
CA TRP A 186 -1.11 5.42 -0.17
C TRP A 186 -2.11 6.34 -0.89
N LYS A 187 -1.96 7.67 -0.81
CA LYS A 187 -2.79 8.64 -1.57
C LYS A 187 -2.58 8.56 -3.10
N VAL A 188 -1.51 7.91 -3.55
CA VAL A 188 -1.19 7.67 -4.97
C VAL A 188 -1.43 6.20 -5.32
N ASP A 189 -1.10 5.30 -4.42
CA ASP A 189 -1.30 3.86 -4.55
C ASP A 189 -2.77 3.50 -4.75
N TRP A 190 -3.65 4.05 -3.92
CA TRP A 190 -5.08 3.73 -3.94
C TRP A 190 -5.76 4.10 -5.27
N PRO A 191 -5.70 5.35 -5.79
CA PRO A 191 -6.27 5.66 -7.10
C PRO A 191 -5.55 4.94 -8.25
N MET A 192 -4.25 4.64 -8.13
CA MET A 192 -3.55 3.81 -9.10
C MET A 192 -4.17 2.41 -9.18
N ARG A 193 -4.46 1.78 -8.04
CA ARG A 193 -5.11 0.47 -7.98
C ARG A 193 -6.52 0.50 -8.60
N TRP A 194 -7.31 1.56 -8.36
CA TRP A 194 -8.61 1.72 -9.01
C TRP A 194 -8.50 1.70 -10.53
N MET A 195 -7.56 2.46 -11.07
CA MET A 195 -7.33 2.49 -12.51
C MET A 195 -6.84 1.14 -13.04
N TYR A 196 -5.90 0.51 -12.34
CA TYR A 196 -5.32 -0.79 -12.73
C TYR A 196 -6.36 -1.92 -12.76
N GLU A 197 -7.22 -1.99 -11.76
CA GLU A 197 -8.25 -3.03 -11.61
C GLU A 197 -9.55 -2.68 -12.35
N GLY A 198 -9.71 -1.46 -12.84
CA GLY A 198 -10.96 -0.98 -13.45
C GLY A 198 -12.11 -0.94 -12.44
N VAL A 199 -11.89 -0.33 -11.29
CA VAL A 199 -12.88 -0.24 -10.21
C VAL A 199 -13.96 0.77 -10.58
N ASP A 200 -15.22 0.33 -10.64
CA ASP A 200 -16.38 1.17 -10.91
C ASP A 200 -17.04 1.70 -9.62
N PHE A 201 -16.87 0.99 -8.52
CA PHE A 201 -17.51 1.33 -7.24
C PHE A 201 -16.68 0.86 -6.05
N GLU A 202 -16.31 1.80 -5.18
CA GLU A 202 -15.70 1.53 -3.88
C GLU A 202 -16.31 2.46 -2.82
N PRO A 203 -17.01 1.91 -1.79
CA PRO A 203 -17.57 2.71 -0.72
C PRO A 203 -16.47 3.11 0.27
N GLY A 204 -16.30 4.40 0.47
CA GLY A 204 -15.39 4.96 1.48
C GLY A 204 -16.12 5.41 2.74
N GLY A 205 -15.39 5.50 3.85
CA GLY A 205 -15.84 6.15 5.08
C GLY A 205 -15.95 7.67 4.88
N LYS A 206 -16.77 8.32 5.72
CA LYS A 206 -16.90 9.80 5.71
C LYS A 206 -15.59 10.54 5.93
N ASP A 207 -14.63 9.89 6.54
CA ASP A 207 -13.31 10.44 6.89
C ASP A 207 -12.52 10.81 5.61
N HIS A 208 -12.75 10.08 4.51
CA HIS A 208 -12.12 10.37 3.21
C HIS A 208 -12.68 11.64 2.55
N ALA A 209 -13.90 12.05 2.91
CA ALA A 209 -14.53 13.25 2.38
C ALA A 209 -14.32 14.50 3.28
N ALA A 210 -13.66 14.35 4.43
CA ALA A 210 -13.38 15.45 5.35
C ALA A 210 -12.23 16.33 4.82
N PRO A 211 -12.22 17.66 5.10
CA PRO A 211 -11.07 18.53 4.80
C PRO A 211 -9.79 17.95 5.44
N GLY A 212 -8.74 17.77 4.66
CA GLY A 212 -7.51 17.10 5.12
C GLY A 212 -7.65 15.59 5.28
N GLY A 213 -8.79 15.03 4.95
CA GLY A 213 -9.02 13.60 4.86
C GLY A 213 -8.14 12.96 3.80
N SER A 214 -8.11 11.69 3.85
CA SER A 214 -7.25 10.89 3.00
C SER A 214 -7.84 10.70 1.63
#